data_0d49bcd9f21e8afcbebb4172c5a93816
#
_entry.id   0d49bcd9f21e8afcbebb4172c5a93816
#
_cell.length_a   1.000
_cell.length_b   1.000
_cell.length_c   1.000
_cell.angle_alpha   90.00
_cell.angle_beta   90.00
_cell.angle_gamma   90.00
#
_symmetry.space_group_name_H-M   'P 1'
#
loop_
_entity.id
_entity.type
_entity.pdbx_description
1 polymer ?
#
loop_
_entity_poly.entity_id
_entity_poly.type
_entity_poly.pdbx_seq_one_letter_code
_entity_poly.pdbx_strand_id
1 'polypeptide(L)'
;MLLTRLGIPKLWGADPDRLWRLARPPAARITMALAPGSRGYGIERLPAEGGAVVAANHFSALDPSLLGSFSRRTLYLMAKAELIAMPVVGEVLSWTGAFPVRRGQGDRDALRHSHKLVREGHVLGVFVEGTRQRAGELGPVNPGAAMIAVQEGVPVVPCALDSFGWSLRNRRACCLVWGEPISLEGIPRTGRGYKQASQLIGEELKRLWGLAGEAVSAGFPPVLADGARRSRWIRPAAAVREPYYERREDGLQLRVD
;
A
#
# COMPACT_ATOMS: atom_id res chain seq x y z
N MET A 1 18.03 19.57 3.75
CA MET A 1 19.40 20.10 4.01
C MET A 1 20.43 18.98 4.23
N LEU A 2 20.13 17.88 4.93
CA LEU A 2 21.08 16.77 5.17
C LEU A 2 21.41 15.96 3.91
N LEU A 3 20.44 15.64 3.08
CA LEU A 3 20.63 14.84 1.85
C LEU A 3 21.40 15.60 0.77
N THR A 4 21.29 16.93 0.74
CA THR A 4 22.10 17.78 -0.17
C THR A 4 23.58 17.77 0.22
N ARG A 5 23.91 17.62 1.51
CA ARG A 5 25.29 17.43 2.00
C ARG A 5 25.88 16.07 1.64
N LEU A 6 25.02 15.06 1.38
CA LEU A 6 25.42 13.71 0.95
C LEU A 6 25.49 13.58 -0.58
N GLY A 7 25.38 14.68 -1.34
CA GLY A 7 25.43 14.65 -2.80
C GLY A 7 24.20 14.00 -3.44
N ILE A 8 23.13 13.78 -2.69
CA ILE A 8 21.88 13.24 -3.22
C ILE A 8 21.13 14.39 -3.90
N PRO A 9 20.87 14.33 -5.21
CA PRO A 9 20.19 15.40 -5.94
C PRO A 9 18.80 15.62 -5.35
N LYS A 10 18.37 16.88 -5.28
CA LYS A 10 16.99 17.24 -4.97
C LYS A 10 16.11 16.70 -6.09
N LEU A 11 15.49 15.53 -5.86
CA LEU A 11 14.59 14.87 -6.82
C LEU A 11 13.16 15.45 -6.80
N TRP A 12 13.03 16.69 -6.30
CA TRP A 12 11.80 17.46 -6.28
C TRP A 12 11.36 17.77 -7.71
N GLY A 13 10.11 17.41 -8.03
CA GLY A 13 9.57 17.57 -9.38
C GLY A 13 9.79 16.37 -10.30
N ALA A 14 10.42 15.29 -9.81
CA ALA A 14 10.49 14.06 -10.57
C ALA A 14 9.20 13.25 -10.43
N ASP A 15 8.81 12.59 -11.54
CA ASP A 15 7.69 11.65 -11.58
C ASP A 15 7.82 10.58 -10.48
N PRO A 16 6.82 10.43 -9.58
CA PRO A 16 6.86 9.43 -8.51
C PRO A 16 7.03 8.00 -9.03
N ASP A 17 6.48 7.65 -10.17
CA ASP A 17 6.63 6.33 -10.77
C ASP A 17 8.06 6.10 -11.27
N ARG A 18 8.73 7.13 -11.77
CA ARG A 18 10.15 7.05 -12.15
C ARG A 18 11.04 6.91 -10.92
N LEU A 19 10.77 7.68 -9.88
CA LEU A 19 11.50 7.58 -8.61
C LEU A 19 11.29 6.22 -7.96
N TRP A 20 10.07 5.72 -7.95
CA TRP A 20 9.74 4.39 -7.46
C TRP A 20 10.52 3.30 -8.18
N ARG A 21 10.60 3.35 -9.51
CA ARG A 21 11.38 2.37 -10.29
C ARG A 21 12.86 2.34 -9.91
N LEU A 22 13.42 3.49 -9.56
CA LEU A 22 14.83 3.63 -9.14
C LEU A 22 15.01 3.23 -7.66
N ALA A 23 14.10 3.66 -6.78
CA ALA A 23 14.18 3.45 -5.33
C ALA A 23 13.75 2.04 -4.91
N ARG A 24 12.85 1.40 -5.64
CA ARG A 24 12.29 0.10 -5.27
C ARG A 24 13.34 -1.02 -5.17
N PRO A 25 14.27 -1.24 -6.11
CA PRO A 25 15.24 -2.32 -5.97
C PRO A 25 16.09 -2.24 -4.71
N PRO A 26 16.68 -1.08 -4.33
CA PRO A 26 17.40 -0.97 -3.08
C PRO A 26 16.48 -1.08 -1.86
N ALA A 27 15.29 -0.48 -1.89
CA ALA A 27 14.30 -0.59 -0.81
C ALA A 27 13.85 -2.04 -0.60
N ALA A 28 13.58 -2.79 -1.67
CA ALA A 28 13.23 -4.20 -1.57
C ALA A 28 14.38 -5.06 -1.01
N ARG A 29 15.63 -4.77 -1.38
CA ARG A 29 16.79 -5.45 -0.78
C ARG A 29 16.90 -5.20 0.72
N ILE A 30 16.70 -3.95 1.15
CA ILE A 30 16.68 -3.60 2.57
C ILE A 30 15.52 -4.33 3.27
N THR A 31 14.32 -4.32 2.68
CA THR A 31 13.15 -5.03 3.21
C THR A 31 13.44 -6.53 3.37
N MET A 32 14.05 -7.15 2.36
CA MET A 32 14.41 -8.57 2.43
C MET A 32 15.54 -8.86 3.43
N ALA A 33 16.44 -7.92 3.66
CA ALA A 33 17.44 -8.03 4.72
C ALA A 33 16.82 -7.91 6.12
N LEU A 34 15.77 -7.11 6.25
CA LEU A 34 15.01 -6.94 7.51
C LEU A 34 14.03 -8.07 7.79
N ALA A 35 13.50 -8.73 6.75
CA ALA A 35 12.59 -9.87 6.85
C ALA A 35 13.02 -10.96 5.86
N PRO A 36 14.15 -11.66 6.15
CA PRO A 36 14.71 -12.64 5.25
C PRO A 36 13.74 -13.82 5.04
N GLY A 37 13.70 -14.31 3.82
CA GLY A 37 12.80 -15.41 3.48
C GLY A 37 11.36 -15.02 3.19
N SER A 38 10.97 -13.74 3.32
CA SER A 38 9.61 -13.29 2.99
C SER A 38 9.20 -13.60 1.56
N ARG A 39 7.92 -13.90 1.37
CA ARG A 39 7.34 -14.25 0.07
C ARG A 39 6.03 -13.54 -0.18
N GLY A 40 5.74 -13.28 -1.45
CA GLY A 40 4.45 -12.79 -1.93
C GLY A 40 3.80 -13.79 -2.88
N TYR A 41 2.49 -13.85 -2.88
CA TYR A 41 1.68 -14.72 -3.74
C TYR A 41 0.61 -13.92 -4.46
N GLY A 42 0.26 -14.31 -5.69
CA GLY A 42 -0.83 -13.72 -6.45
C GLY A 42 -0.60 -12.28 -6.89
N ILE A 43 0.64 -11.83 -7.02
CA ILE A 43 0.97 -10.44 -7.40
C ILE A 43 0.43 -10.06 -8.79
N GLU A 44 0.20 -11.05 -9.65
CA GLU A 44 -0.42 -10.92 -10.98
C GLU A 44 -1.88 -10.47 -10.92
N ARG A 45 -2.55 -10.67 -9.79
CA ARG A 45 -3.95 -10.27 -9.54
C ARG A 45 -4.13 -8.75 -9.45
N LEU A 46 -3.06 -8.00 -9.15
CA LEU A 46 -3.12 -6.55 -9.25
C LEU A 46 -3.25 -6.15 -10.73
N PRO A 47 -4.31 -5.43 -11.16
CA PRO A 47 -4.49 -5.01 -12.55
C PRO A 47 -3.26 -4.28 -13.08
N ALA A 48 -2.86 -4.58 -14.32
CA ALA A 48 -1.68 -3.97 -14.92
C ALA A 48 -1.87 -2.48 -15.19
N GLU A 49 -3.11 -2.07 -15.48
CA GLU A 49 -3.51 -0.72 -15.86
C GLU A 49 -4.80 -0.31 -15.14
N GLY A 50 -5.17 0.95 -15.26
CA GLY A 50 -6.36 1.52 -14.65
C GLY A 50 -6.22 1.80 -13.15
N GLY A 51 -7.16 2.55 -12.60
CA GLY A 51 -7.25 2.84 -11.18
C GLY A 51 -7.65 1.62 -10.37
N ALA A 52 -7.11 1.49 -9.18
CA ALA A 52 -7.50 0.44 -8.24
C ALA A 52 -7.25 0.89 -6.79
N VAL A 53 -7.99 0.31 -5.85
CA VAL A 53 -7.71 0.48 -4.42
C VAL A 53 -7.17 -0.84 -3.87
N VAL A 54 -5.96 -0.83 -3.33
CA VAL A 54 -5.40 -1.96 -2.58
C VAL A 54 -5.82 -1.84 -1.13
N ALA A 55 -6.56 -2.82 -0.65
CA ALA A 55 -7.01 -2.91 0.74
C ALA A 55 -6.13 -3.91 1.50
N ALA A 56 -5.36 -3.45 2.48
CA ALA A 56 -4.44 -4.29 3.23
C ALA A 56 -4.66 -4.19 4.74
N ASN A 57 -4.34 -5.25 5.48
CA ASN A 57 -4.24 -5.22 6.94
C ASN A 57 -2.87 -4.68 7.39
N HIS A 58 -2.76 -4.33 8.68
CA HIS A 58 -1.57 -3.66 9.21
C HIS A 58 -1.15 -4.21 10.58
N PHE A 59 -0.03 -4.91 10.65
CA PHE A 59 0.55 -5.44 11.88
C PHE A 59 1.88 -4.81 12.27
N SER A 60 2.73 -4.50 11.28
CA SER A 60 4.10 -4.07 11.57
C SER A 60 4.48 -2.76 10.87
N ALA A 61 5.55 -2.13 11.33
CA ALA A 61 6.12 -0.96 10.66
C ALA A 61 6.73 -1.31 9.28
N LEU A 62 6.97 -2.60 9.02
CA LEU A 62 7.55 -3.07 7.77
C LEU A 62 6.50 -3.26 6.65
N ASP A 63 5.20 -3.30 6.98
CA ASP A 63 4.13 -3.61 6.03
C ASP A 63 4.12 -2.71 4.79
N PRO A 64 4.28 -1.38 4.88
CA PRO A 64 4.34 -0.53 3.70
C PRO A 64 5.48 -0.91 2.76
N SER A 65 6.63 -1.26 3.33
CA SER A 65 7.82 -1.66 2.58
C SER A 65 7.68 -3.05 1.97
N LEU A 66 7.06 -3.99 2.69
CA LEU A 66 6.72 -5.32 2.18
C LEU A 66 5.72 -5.20 1.03
N LEU A 67 4.62 -4.46 1.22
CA LEU A 67 3.58 -4.27 0.22
C LEU A 67 4.16 -3.67 -1.07
N GLY A 68 4.99 -2.63 -0.94
CA GLY A 68 5.70 -2.04 -2.07
C GLY A 68 6.70 -2.98 -2.74
N SER A 69 7.43 -3.79 -1.97
CA SER A 69 8.42 -4.73 -2.51
C SER A 69 7.77 -5.85 -3.35
N PHE A 70 6.57 -6.26 -2.99
CA PHE A 70 5.79 -7.29 -3.67
C PHE A 70 4.63 -6.73 -4.50
N SER A 71 4.67 -5.46 -4.91
CA SER A 71 3.72 -4.88 -5.84
C SER A 71 4.32 -4.79 -7.24
N ARG A 72 3.53 -5.03 -8.28
CA ARG A 72 3.93 -4.81 -9.69
C ARG A 72 3.74 -3.37 -10.16
N ARG A 73 3.04 -2.55 -9.38
CA ARG A 73 2.76 -1.13 -9.66
C ARG A 73 3.17 -0.27 -8.48
N THR A 74 3.37 1.01 -8.72
CA THR A 74 3.52 2.01 -7.66
C THR A 74 2.26 2.03 -6.82
N LEU A 75 2.41 1.96 -5.50
CA LEU A 75 1.31 2.08 -4.55
C LEU A 75 1.41 3.43 -3.86
N TYR A 76 0.40 4.26 -4.06
CA TYR A 76 0.29 5.53 -3.36
C TYR A 76 -0.34 5.28 -1.99
N LEU A 77 0.49 5.32 -0.95
CA LEU A 77 0.11 4.95 0.41
C LEU A 77 -0.19 6.19 1.26
N MET A 78 -1.27 6.15 2.03
CA MET A 78 -1.55 7.15 3.04
C MET A 78 -0.58 7.01 4.22
N ALA A 79 0.26 8.01 4.45
CA ALA A 79 1.18 8.06 5.57
C ALA A 79 0.76 9.12 6.60
N LYS A 80 1.06 8.89 7.88
CA LYS A 80 0.78 9.86 8.93
C LYS A 80 1.50 11.18 8.64
N ALA A 81 0.80 12.32 8.71
CA ALA A 81 1.34 13.63 8.34
C ALA A 81 2.65 13.96 9.07
N GLU A 82 2.76 13.56 10.35
CA GLU A 82 3.96 13.79 11.16
C GLU A 82 5.18 12.99 10.67
N LEU A 83 4.98 11.83 10.03
CA LEU A 83 6.07 11.06 9.41
C LEU A 83 6.58 11.75 8.13
N ILE A 84 5.65 12.29 7.33
CA ILE A 84 6.01 13.06 6.13
C ILE A 84 6.72 14.37 6.49
N ALA A 85 6.38 14.98 7.63
CA ALA A 85 7.03 16.20 8.11
C ALA A 85 8.49 15.97 8.58
N MET A 86 8.90 14.74 8.86
CA MET A 86 10.28 14.43 9.28
C MET A 86 11.25 14.60 8.10
N PRO A 87 12.38 15.36 8.27
CA PRO A 87 13.21 15.81 7.15
C PRO A 87 13.75 14.72 6.22
N VAL A 88 14.17 13.58 6.75
CA VAL A 88 14.74 12.47 5.95
C VAL A 88 13.67 11.43 5.64
N VAL A 89 12.87 11.08 6.63
CA VAL A 89 11.82 10.06 6.52
C VAL A 89 10.75 10.50 5.53
N GLY A 90 10.28 11.75 5.63
CA GLY A 90 9.27 12.28 4.74
C GLY A 90 9.73 12.33 3.28
N GLU A 91 11.00 12.67 3.06
CA GLU A 91 11.57 12.69 1.71
C GLU A 91 11.61 11.27 1.10
N VAL A 92 12.08 10.28 1.85
CA VAL A 92 12.10 8.88 1.40
C VAL A 92 10.68 8.36 1.16
N LEU A 93 9.74 8.65 2.04
CA LEU A 93 8.35 8.25 1.90
C LEU A 93 7.69 8.88 0.65
N SER A 94 7.96 10.17 0.37
CA SER A 94 7.43 10.83 -0.82
C SER A 94 7.95 10.22 -2.13
N TRP A 95 9.20 9.74 -2.15
CA TRP A 95 9.75 9.02 -3.31
C TRP A 95 9.05 7.68 -3.57
N THR A 96 8.44 7.10 -2.56
CA THR A 96 7.67 5.85 -2.67
C THR A 96 6.19 6.09 -2.99
N GLY A 97 5.79 7.33 -3.29
CA GLY A 97 4.39 7.68 -3.56
C GLY A 97 3.53 7.84 -2.30
N ALA A 98 4.14 7.85 -1.10
CA ALA A 98 3.39 8.09 0.12
C ALA A 98 2.98 9.56 0.24
N PHE A 99 1.75 9.82 0.68
CA PHE A 99 1.21 11.16 0.88
C PHE A 99 0.62 11.35 2.28
N PRO A 100 0.64 12.59 2.82
CA PRO A 100 0.23 12.85 4.19
C PRO A 100 -1.27 12.69 4.39
N VAL A 101 -1.66 12.13 5.54
CA VAL A 101 -3.04 12.13 6.03
C VAL A 101 -3.09 12.49 7.52
N ARG A 102 -3.99 13.38 7.88
CA ARG A 102 -4.31 13.72 9.29
C ARG A 102 -5.40 12.78 9.78
N ARG A 103 -4.99 11.72 10.47
CA ARG A 103 -5.92 10.70 10.95
C ARG A 103 -6.90 11.26 11.98
N GLY A 104 -8.15 10.80 11.93
CA GLY A 104 -9.19 11.18 12.90
C GLY A 104 -9.84 12.55 12.69
N GLN A 105 -9.44 13.32 11.68
CA GLN A 105 -9.96 14.68 11.42
C GLN A 105 -10.75 14.81 10.13
N GLY A 106 -11.08 13.69 9.45
CA GLY A 106 -11.80 13.74 8.17
C GLY A 106 -11.04 14.55 7.12
N ASP A 107 -9.75 14.22 6.91
CA ASP A 107 -8.85 14.96 6.02
C ASP A 107 -9.38 15.01 4.58
N ARG A 108 -10.07 16.11 4.25
CA ARG A 108 -10.71 16.31 2.95
C ARG A 108 -9.71 16.41 1.82
N ASP A 109 -8.50 16.91 2.09
CA ASP A 109 -7.45 17.06 1.07
C ASP A 109 -6.85 15.70 0.73
N ALA A 110 -6.54 14.89 1.73
CA ALA A 110 -6.10 13.52 1.51
C ALA A 110 -7.16 12.68 0.78
N LEU A 111 -8.43 12.86 1.12
CA LEU A 111 -9.54 12.18 0.43
C LEU A 111 -9.64 12.63 -1.04
N ARG A 112 -9.62 13.93 -1.30
CA ARG A 112 -9.67 14.51 -2.66
C ARG A 112 -8.50 14.03 -3.50
N HIS A 113 -7.31 14.01 -2.92
CA HIS A 113 -6.13 13.46 -3.58
C HIS A 113 -6.26 11.97 -3.90
N SER A 114 -6.81 11.18 -2.98
CA SER A 114 -7.07 9.75 -3.20
C SER A 114 -8.00 9.51 -4.39
N HIS A 115 -9.08 10.29 -4.50
CA HIS A 115 -10.00 10.23 -5.64
C HIS A 115 -9.29 10.61 -6.95
N LYS A 116 -8.50 11.68 -6.94
CA LYS A 116 -7.72 12.12 -8.10
C LYS A 116 -6.77 11.02 -8.57
N LEU A 117 -5.97 10.44 -7.66
CA LEU A 117 -5.04 9.34 -7.96
C LEU A 117 -5.71 8.17 -8.67
N VAL A 118 -6.81 7.69 -8.12
CA VAL A 118 -7.51 6.52 -8.64
C VAL A 118 -8.14 6.83 -10.00
N ARG A 119 -8.73 8.02 -10.17
CA ARG A 119 -9.31 8.49 -11.45
C ARG A 119 -8.27 8.62 -12.56
N GLU A 120 -7.05 9.00 -12.21
CA GLU A 120 -5.91 9.11 -13.13
C GLU A 120 -5.25 7.77 -13.46
N GLY A 121 -5.83 6.66 -12.97
CA GLY A 121 -5.36 5.33 -13.27
C GLY A 121 -4.26 4.82 -12.34
N HIS A 122 -4.02 5.47 -11.20
CA HIS A 122 -3.05 5.03 -10.20
C HIS A 122 -3.65 4.04 -9.20
N VAL A 123 -2.78 3.39 -8.43
CA VAL A 123 -3.17 2.44 -7.40
C VAL A 123 -3.03 3.07 -6.02
N LEU A 124 -4.17 3.28 -5.35
CA LEU A 124 -4.21 3.74 -3.98
C LEU A 124 -4.04 2.57 -3.02
N GLY A 125 -3.06 2.61 -2.14
CA GLY A 125 -2.90 1.62 -1.06
C GLY A 125 -3.46 2.14 0.26
N VAL A 126 -4.33 1.36 0.88
CA VAL A 126 -4.99 1.70 2.15
C VAL A 126 -4.83 0.56 3.15
N PHE A 127 -4.27 0.86 4.31
CA PHE A 127 -4.37 -0.02 5.46
C PHE A 127 -5.74 0.19 6.10
N VAL A 128 -6.67 -0.76 5.84
CA VAL A 128 -8.10 -0.58 6.09
C VAL A 128 -8.49 -0.47 7.56
N GLU A 129 -7.62 -0.90 8.45
CA GLU A 129 -7.81 -0.80 9.91
C GLU A 129 -7.48 0.61 10.44
N GLY A 130 -6.83 1.46 9.63
CA GLY A 130 -6.43 2.82 9.99
C GLY A 130 -5.27 2.90 11.00
N THR A 131 -4.94 1.81 11.67
CA THR A 131 -3.83 1.72 12.65
C THR A 131 -3.30 0.28 12.70
N ARG A 132 -2.08 0.10 13.24
CA ARG A 132 -1.49 -1.23 13.42
C ARG A 132 -2.23 -2.02 14.48
N GLN A 133 -2.59 -3.27 14.16
CA GLN A 133 -3.20 -4.22 15.10
C GLN A 133 -2.12 -4.90 15.94
N ARG A 134 -2.31 -4.89 17.26
CA ARG A 134 -1.31 -5.39 18.20
C ARG A 134 -1.68 -6.73 18.83
N ALA A 135 -2.93 -7.14 18.67
CA ALA A 135 -3.44 -8.41 19.24
C ALA A 135 -3.14 -9.63 18.36
N GLY A 136 -2.61 -9.43 17.13
CA GLY A 136 -2.37 -10.53 16.19
C GLY A 136 -3.63 -11.03 15.49
N GLU A 137 -4.68 -10.22 15.51
CA GLU A 137 -5.95 -10.46 14.82
C GLU A 137 -6.27 -9.29 13.90
N LEU A 138 -7.03 -9.57 12.85
CA LEU A 138 -7.49 -8.51 11.94
C LEU A 138 -8.49 -7.62 12.65
N GLY A 139 -8.25 -6.31 12.57
CA GLY A 139 -9.16 -5.30 13.09
C GLY A 139 -10.35 -5.04 12.16
N PRO A 140 -11.29 -4.19 12.61
CA PRO A 140 -12.43 -3.79 11.77
C PRO A 140 -11.99 -3.00 10.55
N VAL A 141 -12.62 -3.29 9.41
CA VAL A 141 -12.37 -2.59 8.14
C VAL A 141 -13.11 -1.25 8.13
N ASN A 142 -12.36 -0.15 8.07
CA ASN A 142 -12.92 1.18 7.91
C ASN A 142 -13.46 1.40 6.49
N PRO A 143 -14.55 2.15 6.33
CA PRO A 143 -15.24 2.28 5.04
C PRO A 143 -14.50 3.14 3.99
N GLY A 144 -13.40 3.80 4.34
CA GLY A 144 -12.72 4.74 3.46
C GLY A 144 -12.24 4.15 2.13
N ALA A 145 -11.63 2.97 2.16
CA ALA A 145 -11.19 2.27 0.95
C ALA A 145 -12.38 1.89 0.05
N ALA A 146 -13.42 1.31 0.64
CA ALA A 146 -14.65 0.94 -0.05
C ALA A 146 -15.37 2.15 -0.65
N MET A 147 -15.44 3.24 0.11
CA MET A 147 -16.07 4.50 -0.33
C MET A 147 -15.38 5.05 -1.59
N ILE A 148 -14.05 5.16 -1.57
CA ILE A 148 -13.28 5.66 -2.72
C ILE A 148 -13.51 4.75 -3.94
N ALA A 149 -13.42 3.43 -3.78
CA ALA A 149 -13.57 2.47 -4.86
C ALA A 149 -14.99 2.52 -5.48
N VAL A 150 -16.04 2.57 -4.65
CA VAL A 150 -17.44 2.67 -5.12
C VAL A 150 -17.69 4.00 -5.82
N GLN A 151 -17.15 5.11 -5.31
CA GLN A 151 -17.36 6.44 -5.90
C GLN A 151 -16.64 6.59 -7.24
N GLU A 152 -15.47 6.02 -7.39
CA GLU A 152 -14.69 6.09 -8.64
C GLU A 152 -14.97 4.92 -9.60
N GLY A 153 -15.75 3.92 -9.20
CA GLY A 153 -16.10 2.77 -10.05
C GLY A 153 -14.89 1.87 -10.36
N VAL A 154 -13.95 1.74 -9.42
CA VAL A 154 -12.74 0.94 -9.59
C VAL A 154 -12.73 -0.28 -8.68
N PRO A 155 -12.01 -1.36 -9.05
CA PRO A 155 -11.94 -2.55 -8.23
C PRO A 155 -11.14 -2.32 -6.94
N VAL A 156 -11.47 -3.09 -5.91
CA VAL A 156 -10.63 -3.25 -4.72
C VAL A 156 -9.83 -4.53 -4.84
N VAL A 157 -8.51 -4.43 -4.66
CA VAL A 157 -7.62 -5.60 -4.62
C VAL A 157 -7.21 -5.82 -3.17
N PRO A 158 -7.75 -6.85 -2.51
CA PRO A 158 -7.34 -7.17 -1.14
C PRO A 158 -5.94 -7.77 -1.11
N CYS A 159 -5.16 -7.41 -0.10
CA CYS A 159 -3.83 -7.98 0.12
C CYS A 159 -3.61 -8.24 1.61
N ALA A 160 -3.56 -9.50 2.00
CA ALA A 160 -3.29 -9.86 3.38
C ALA A 160 -1.79 -10.02 3.64
N LEU A 161 -1.33 -9.50 4.80
CA LEU A 161 0.03 -9.59 5.28
C LEU A 161 0.08 -10.39 6.58
N ASP A 162 0.89 -11.43 6.62
CA ASP A 162 1.33 -12.08 7.87
C ASP A 162 2.70 -11.54 8.26
N SER A 163 2.69 -10.43 8.97
CA SER A 163 3.86 -9.75 9.52
C SER A 163 3.78 -9.58 11.05
N PHE A 164 2.75 -10.15 11.68
CA PHE A 164 2.60 -10.09 13.13
C PHE A 164 3.80 -10.71 13.84
N GLY A 165 4.29 -10.08 14.91
CA GLY A 165 5.47 -10.52 15.63
C GLY A 165 6.81 -10.20 14.96
N TRP A 166 6.81 -9.60 13.76
CA TRP A 166 8.04 -9.08 13.19
C TRP A 166 8.60 -7.91 14.00
N SER A 167 9.91 -7.94 14.24
CA SER A 167 10.67 -6.83 14.84
C SER A 167 12.11 -6.84 14.33
N LEU A 168 12.88 -5.78 14.61
CA LEU A 168 14.31 -5.73 14.28
C LEU A 168 15.13 -6.80 15.00
N ARG A 169 14.65 -7.29 16.16
CA ARG A 169 15.26 -8.39 16.91
C ARG A 169 14.85 -9.74 16.36
N ASN A 170 13.58 -9.88 16.01
CA ASN A 170 13.01 -11.08 15.41
C ASN A 170 12.72 -10.79 13.94
N ARG A 171 13.70 -11.01 13.08
CA ARG A 171 13.61 -10.80 11.63
C ARG A 171 12.90 -11.97 10.95
N ARG A 172 11.71 -12.34 11.45
CA ARG A 172 10.96 -13.44 10.87
C ARG A 172 10.61 -13.18 9.41
N ALA A 173 10.47 -14.25 8.63
CA ALA A 173 9.88 -14.17 7.31
C ALA A 173 8.42 -13.74 7.39
N CYS A 174 8.00 -12.90 6.46
CA CYS A 174 6.63 -12.43 6.32
C CYS A 174 6.01 -13.01 5.04
N CYS A 175 4.69 -13.12 5.02
CA CYS A 175 3.94 -13.56 3.86
C CYS A 175 2.95 -12.49 3.41
N LEU A 176 2.84 -12.30 2.08
CA LEU A 176 1.80 -11.48 1.47
C LEU A 176 0.99 -12.33 0.51
N VAL A 177 -0.31 -12.23 0.58
CA VAL A 177 -1.22 -12.90 -0.37
C VAL A 177 -2.15 -11.86 -0.97
N TRP A 178 -2.03 -11.68 -2.28
CA TRP A 178 -2.90 -10.82 -3.07
C TRP A 178 -4.14 -11.62 -3.47
N GLY A 179 -5.32 -11.05 -3.24
CA GLY A 179 -6.60 -11.60 -3.66
C GLY A 179 -7.00 -11.17 -5.07
N GLU A 180 -8.03 -11.79 -5.60
CA GLU A 180 -8.65 -11.37 -6.86
C GLU A 180 -9.29 -9.99 -6.68
N PRO A 181 -9.31 -9.15 -7.74
CA PRO A 181 -10.00 -7.88 -7.72
C PRO A 181 -11.50 -8.07 -7.42
N ILE A 182 -11.99 -7.37 -6.40
CA ILE A 182 -13.41 -7.34 -6.03
C ILE A 182 -14.08 -6.21 -6.80
N SER A 183 -15.03 -6.53 -7.68
CA SER A 183 -15.92 -5.53 -8.26
C SER A 183 -16.93 -5.08 -7.22
N LEU A 184 -17.07 -3.76 -7.08
CA LEU A 184 -18.09 -3.13 -6.22
C LEU A 184 -19.22 -2.51 -7.06
N GLU A 185 -19.36 -2.95 -8.30
CA GLU A 185 -20.45 -2.55 -9.19
C GLU A 185 -21.81 -2.88 -8.59
N GLY A 186 -22.77 -1.97 -8.72
CA GLY A 186 -24.10 -2.12 -8.14
C GLY A 186 -24.21 -1.79 -6.64
N ILE A 187 -23.10 -1.56 -5.94
CA ILE A 187 -23.15 -1.12 -4.54
C ILE A 187 -23.56 0.38 -4.47
N PRO A 188 -24.62 0.70 -3.71
CA PRO A 188 -25.10 2.08 -3.61
C PRO A 188 -24.04 3.02 -3.03
N ARG A 189 -23.94 4.26 -3.55
CA ARG A 189 -23.06 5.33 -3.05
C ARG A 189 -23.62 5.96 -1.75
N THR A 190 -23.84 5.12 -0.75
CA THR A 190 -24.40 5.49 0.56
C THR A 190 -23.57 4.91 1.68
N GLY A 191 -23.70 5.44 2.91
CA GLY A 191 -23.00 4.89 4.07
C GLY A 191 -23.29 3.40 4.30
N ARG A 192 -24.53 2.94 4.03
CA ARG A 192 -24.91 1.53 4.11
C ARG A 192 -24.18 0.68 3.03
N GLY A 193 -24.11 1.19 1.79
CA GLY A 193 -23.39 0.52 0.71
C GLY A 193 -21.89 0.44 0.98
N TYR A 194 -21.27 1.50 1.48
CA TYR A 194 -19.85 1.48 1.85
C TYR A 194 -19.56 0.50 2.98
N LYS A 195 -20.47 0.38 3.95
CA LYS A 195 -20.37 -0.62 5.03
C LYS A 195 -20.46 -2.05 4.47
N GLN A 196 -21.39 -2.30 3.56
CA GLN A 196 -21.53 -3.59 2.88
C GLN A 196 -20.25 -3.94 2.10
N ALA A 197 -19.71 -3.02 1.30
CA ALA A 197 -18.44 -3.21 0.58
C ALA A 197 -17.28 -3.49 1.54
N SER A 198 -17.22 -2.79 2.68
CA SER A 198 -16.18 -3.02 3.71
C SER A 198 -16.26 -4.40 4.33
N GLN A 199 -17.46 -4.96 4.50
CA GLN A 199 -17.66 -6.32 4.99
C GLN A 199 -17.10 -7.34 4.00
N LEU A 200 -17.42 -7.22 2.69
CA LEU A 200 -16.86 -8.08 1.64
C LEU A 200 -15.33 -8.04 1.61
N ILE A 201 -14.73 -6.84 1.72
CA ILE A 201 -13.28 -6.66 1.81
C ILE A 201 -12.72 -7.35 3.04
N GLY A 202 -13.39 -7.22 4.19
CA GLY A 202 -12.94 -7.81 5.45
C GLY A 202 -12.98 -9.34 5.44
N GLU A 203 -14.03 -9.92 4.87
CA GLU A 203 -14.16 -11.38 4.71
C GLU A 203 -13.05 -11.94 3.83
N GLU A 204 -12.77 -11.28 2.72
CA GLU A 204 -11.70 -11.71 1.83
C GLU A 204 -10.31 -11.52 2.45
N LEU A 205 -10.05 -10.42 3.15
CA LEU A 205 -8.79 -10.23 3.89
C LEU A 205 -8.58 -11.33 4.94
N LYS A 206 -9.65 -11.74 5.65
CA LYS A 206 -9.58 -12.84 6.62
C LYS A 206 -9.23 -14.17 5.96
N ARG A 207 -9.84 -14.48 4.82
CA ARG A 207 -9.53 -15.67 4.02
C ARG A 207 -8.07 -15.69 3.56
N LEU A 208 -7.60 -14.57 2.98
CA LEU A 208 -6.23 -14.42 2.48
C LEU A 208 -5.20 -14.48 3.61
N TRP A 209 -5.53 -13.92 4.78
CA TRP A 209 -4.66 -13.98 5.95
C TRP A 209 -4.51 -15.42 6.46
N GLY A 210 -5.58 -16.22 6.43
CA GLY A 210 -5.50 -17.67 6.68
C GLY A 210 -4.53 -18.36 5.73
N LEU A 211 -4.64 -18.10 4.43
CA LEU A 211 -3.71 -18.64 3.41
C LEU A 211 -2.26 -18.18 3.65
N ALA A 212 -2.04 -16.95 4.10
CA ALA A 212 -0.71 -16.46 4.43
C ALA A 212 -0.09 -17.22 5.61
N GLY A 213 -0.88 -17.50 6.65
CA GLY A 213 -0.46 -18.32 7.79
C GLY A 213 -0.15 -19.77 7.40
N GLU A 214 -0.99 -20.38 6.57
CA GLU A 214 -0.76 -21.72 6.00
C GLU A 214 0.53 -21.76 5.17
N ALA A 215 0.76 -20.74 4.33
CA ALA A 215 1.98 -20.63 3.53
C ALA A 215 3.25 -20.57 4.38
N VAL A 216 3.23 -19.80 5.47
CA VAL A 216 4.34 -19.73 6.42
C VAL A 216 4.58 -21.09 7.07
N SER A 217 3.51 -21.72 7.56
CA SER A 217 3.58 -23.03 8.23
C SER A 217 4.08 -24.15 7.31
N ALA A 218 3.71 -24.09 6.02
CA ALA A 218 4.15 -25.05 4.99
C ALA A 218 5.51 -24.74 4.36
N GLY A 219 6.26 -23.76 4.87
CA GLY A 219 7.56 -23.38 4.34
C GLY A 219 7.53 -22.71 2.97
N PHE A 220 6.49 -21.94 2.70
CA PHE A 220 6.30 -21.18 1.46
C PHE A 220 6.21 -22.05 0.20
N PRO A 221 5.15 -22.82 0.00
CA PRO A 221 4.95 -23.66 -1.17
C PRO A 221 4.97 -22.83 -2.47
N PRO A 222 5.21 -23.42 -3.65
CA PRO A 222 5.23 -22.70 -4.93
C PRO A 222 3.87 -22.15 -5.35
N VAL A 223 2.78 -22.78 -4.91
CA VAL A 223 1.38 -22.42 -5.21
C VAL A 223 0.55 -22.62 -3.95
N LEU A 224 -0.38 -21.70 -3.67
CA LEU A 224 -1.35 -21.80 -2.59
C LEU A 224 -2.62 -22.58 -3.01
N ALA A 225 -3.45 -22.91 -2.03
CA ALA A 225 -4.71 -23.65 -2.27
C ALA A 225 -5.68 -22.95 -3.23
N ASP A 226 -5.66 -21.61 -3.28
CA ASP A 226 -6.47 -20.79 -4.18
C ASP A 226 -5.80 -20.55 -5.56
N GLY A 227 -4.74 -21.27 -5.88
CA GLY A 227 -3.99 -21.15 -7.13
C GLY A 227 -3.00 -20.00 -7.20
N ALA A 228 -2.90 -19.15 -6.16
CA ALA A 228 -1.94 -18.05 -6.13
C ALA A 228 -0.51 -18.57 -6.21
N ARG A 229 0.24 -18.09 -7.18
CA ARG A 229 1.64 -18.52 -7.37
C ARG A 229 2.59 -17.66 -6.53
N ARG A 230 3.65 -18.31 -6.02
CA ARG A 230 4.72 -17.62 -5.33
C ARG A 230 5.48 -16.70 -6.28
N SER A 231 5.41 -15.41 -5.98
CA SER A 231 6.06 -14.37 -6.78
C SER A 231 7.49 -14.13 -6.30
N ARG A 232 8.39 -13.92 -7.24
CA ARG A 232 9.64 -13.21 -6.98
C ARG A 232 9.32 -11.72 -7.05
N TRP A 233 10.01 -10.87 -6.27
CA TRP A 233 9.84 -9.42 -6.41
C TRP A 233 10.15 -8.99 -7.86
N ILE A 234 9.25 -8.21 -8.47
CA ILE A 234 9.23 -7.94 -9.91
C ILE A 234 9.64 -6.49 -10.17
N ARG A 235 10.29 -6.24 -11.31
CA ARG A 235 10.47 -4.88 -11.82
C ARG A 235 9.10 -4.30 -12.21
N PRO A 236 8.75 -3.05 -11.81
CA PRO A 236 7.49 -2.44 -12.20
C PRO A 236 7.42 -2.22 -13.72
N ALA A 237 6.23 -2.35 -14.28
CA ALA A 237 5.95 -1.86 -15.63
C ALA A 237 6.04 -0.33 -15.67
N ALA A 238 6.40 0.23 -16.83
CA ALA A 238 6.57 1.66 -17.01
C ALA A 238 5.20 2.37 -17.09
N ALA A 239 4.90 3.24 -16.14
CA ALA A 239 3.87 4.27 -16.30
C ALA A 239 4.46 5.64 -15.95
N VAL A 240 4.15 6.64 -16.75
CA VAL A 240 4.70 8.01 -16.67
C VAL A 240 3.58 8.93 -16.22
N ARG A 241 3.77 9.74 -15.19
CA ARG A 241 2.99 10.98 -14.97
C ARG A 241 3.56 11.91 -13.88
N GLU A 242 3.02 13.12 -13.75
CA GLU A 242 3.54 14.30 -13.06
C GLU A 242 3.60 14.23 -11.52
N PRO A 243 4.44 15.05 -10.87
CA PRO A 243 4.62 15.03 -9.42
C PRO A 243 3.42 15.65 -8.69
N TYR A 244 2.95 15.00 -7.62
CA TYR A 244 1.76 15.37 -6.85
C TYR A 244 2.04 16.33 -5.68
N TYR A 245 3.28 16.73 -5.45
CA TYR A 245 3.67 17.51 -4.28
C TYR A 245 4.37 18.80 -4.65
N GLU A 246 3.99 19.89 -3.99
CA GLU A 246 4.74 21.13 -3.95
C GLU A 246 5.42 21.29 -2.58
N ARG A 247 6.64 21.81 -2.58
CA ARG A 247 7.26 22.29 -1.36
C ARG A 247 6.85 23.73 -1.15
N ARG A 248 6.15 24.01 -0.05
CA ARG A 248 5.97 25.35 0.49
C ARG A 248 6.91 25.54 1.69
N GLU A 249 7.04 26.77 2.18
CA GLU A 249 7.96 27.10 3.29
C GLU A 249 7.64 26.29 4.56
N ASP A 250 6.41 25.86 4.75
CA ASP A 250 5.88 25.07 5.86
C ASP A 250 5.96 23.53 5.67
N GLY A 251 6.51 23.04 4.54
CA GLY A 251 6.71 21.62 4.28
C GLY A 251 6.19 21.13 2.93
N LEU A 252 5.99 19.80 2.82
CA LEU A 252 5.40 19.12 1.67
C LEU A 252 3.88 19.27 1.71
N GLN A 253 3.30 19.92 0.71
CA GLN A 253 1.86 19.99 0.53
C GLN A 253 1.42 19.27 -0.75
N LEU A 254 0.24 18.65 -0.71
CA LEU A 254 -0.41 18.07 -1.88
C LEU A 254 -0.74 19.18 -2.89
N ARG A 255 -0.40 18.96 -4.17
CA ARG A 255 -0.95 19.76 -5.25
C ARG A 255 -2.46 19.52 -5.31
N VAL A 256 -3.23 20.55 -5.03
CA VAL A 256 -4.69 20.56 -5.13
C VAL A 256 -5.02 21.56 -6.22
N ASP A 257 -4.97 21.11 -7.48
CA ASP A 257 -5.51 21.84 -8.63
C ASP A 257 -6.96 21.45 -8.85
#